data_ba07630f1666ec2c882cf0a50e062da6
#
_entry.id   ba07630f1666ec2c882cf0a50e062da6
#
_cell.length_a   1.000
_cell.length_b   1.000
_cell.length_c   1.000
_cell.angle_alpha   90.00
_cell.angle_beta   90.00
_cell.angle_gamma   90.00
#
_symmetry.space_group_name_H-M   'P 1'
#
loop_
_entity.id
_entity.type
_entity.pdbx_description
1 polymer ?
#
loop_
_entity_poly.entity_id
_entity_poly.type
_entity_poly.pdbx_seq_one_letter_code
_entity_poly.pdbx_strand_id
1 'polypeptide(L)'
;ERYAPTIKDLAPRDIVARSMAEEVRQGRGAGPNKDYVLLDLTHLEPSHIDEKLPDITEFARTYLGVEPYTEPVPVFPTCHYFMGGIPTNIQAEVLQDNDTVVPGLYAAGEVACVSVHGSNRLGTNSLLDINVFGRRAGIYAAEYAAQADWVELPEGGELPTVEHIENLRSATG
;
A
#
# COMPACT_ATOMS: atom_id res chain seq x y z
N GLU A 1 1.89 -21.72 11.34
CA GLU A 1 2.56 -22.08 12.60
C GLU A 1 4.10 -22.08 12.50
N ARG A 2 4.70 -22.51 11.38
CA ARG A 2 6.17 -22.56 11.19
C ARG A 2 6.84 -21.19 11.42
N TYR A 3 6.23 -20.11 10.97
CA TYR A 3 6.80 -18.76 11.02
C TYR A 3 6.36 -17.94 12.22
N ALA A 4 5.25 -18.31 12.85
CA ALA A 4 4.69 -17.63 14.00
C ALA A 4 4.04 -18.65 14.95
N PRO A 5 4.82 -19.45 15.68
CA PRO A 5 4.30 -20.58 16.43
C PRO A 5 3.39 -20.20 17.60
N THR A 6 3.52 -18.98 18.12
CA THR A 6 2.74 -18.50 19.27
C THR A 6 1.41 -17.87 18.84
N ILE A 7 1.45 -17.03 17.81
CA ILE A 7 0.27 -16.22 17.39
C ILE A 7 -0.37 -16.74 16.10
N LYS A 8 0.27 -17.69 15.44
CA LYS A 8 -0.23 -18.44 14.26
C LYS A 8 -0.79 -17.51 13.16
N ASP A 9 -2.04 -17.72 12.78
CA ASP A 9 -2.81 -16.94 11.81
C ASP A 9 -3.15 -15.51 12.26
N LEU A 10 -3.02 -15.21 13.55
CA LEU A 10 -3.12 -13.84 14.08
C LEU A 10 -1.82 -13.04 13.96
N ALA A 11 -0.80 -13.56 13.27
CA ALA A 11 0.45 -12.84 13.02
C ALA A 11 0.19 -11.55 12.22
N PRO A 12 1.03 -10.50 12.42
CA PRO A 12 0.97 -9.28 11.61
C PRO A 12 1.00 -9.59 10.10
N ARG A 13 0.27 -8.81 9.31
CA ARG A 13 0.09 -9.06 7.87
C ARG A 13 1.41 -9.15 7.09
N ASP A 14 2.40 -8.35 7.45
CA ASP A 14 3.72 -8.38 6.83
C ASP A 14 4.45 -9.71 7.09
N ILE A 15 4.33 -10.27 8.29
CA ILE A 15 4.87 -11.59 8.62
C ILE A 15 4.15 -12.67 7.81
N VAL A 16 2.82 -12.62 7.74
CA VAL A 16 2.02 -13.57 6.97
C VAL A 16 2.38 -13.50 5.48
N ALA A 17 2.42 -12.30 4.89
CA ALA A 17 2.73 -12.10 3.48
C ALA A 17 4.15 -12.60 3.12
N ARG A 18 5.16 -12.27 3.93
CA ARG A 18 6.53 -12.79 3.74
C ARG A 18 6.60 -14.29 3.87
N SER A 19 5.84 -14.87 4.81
CA SER A 19 5.79 -16.33 5.01
C SER A 19 5.15 -17.04 3.81
N MET A 20 4.07 -16.47 3.24
CA MET A 20 3.43 -16.98 2.03
C MET A 20 4.41 -16.96 0.84
N ALA A 21 5.08 -15.83 0.62
CA ALA A 21 6.07 -15.69 -0.44
C ALA A 21 7.23 -16.70 -0.27
N GLU A 22 7.66 -16.94 0.97
CA GLU A 22 8.70 -17.92 1.27
C GLU A 22 8.24 -19.37 0.98
N GLU A 23 6.99 -19.73 1.29
CA GLU A 23 6.45 -21.06 0.94
C GLU A 23 6.43 -21.28 -0.57
N VAL A 24 6.01 -20.28 -1.32
CA VAL A 24 6.02 -20.31 -2.80
C VAL A 24 7.47 -20.42 -3.32
N ARG A 25 8.39 -19.58 -2.85
CA ARG A 25 9.80 -19.58 -3.26
C ARG A 25 10.49 -20.92 -3.01
N GLN A 26 10.12 -21.61 -1.96
CA GLN A 26 10.65 -22.95 -1.63
C GLN A 26 9.90 -24.10 -2.34
N GLY A 27 9.00 -23.79 -3.27
CA GLY A 27 8.26 -24.78 -4.06
C GLY A 27 7.18 -25.55 -3.27
N ARG A 28 6.74 -25.01 -2.12
CA ARG A 28 5.65 -25.57 -1.32
C ARG A 28 4.31 -24.88 -1.56
N GLY A 29 4.23 -24.00 -2.56
CA GLY A 29 2.99 -23.43 -3.02
C GLY A 29 2.00 -24.47 -3.55
N ALA A 30 0.76 -24.04 -3.73
CA ALA A 30 -0.32 -24.80 -4.33
C ALA A 30 -0.40 -24.61 -5.85
N GLY A 31 -1.18 -25.47 -6.51
CA GLY A 31 -1.40 -25.43 -7.95
C GLY A 31 -0.27 -26.06 -8.78
N PRO A 32 -0.48 -26.12 -10.10
CA PRO A 32 0.47 -26.78 -11.01
C PRO A 32 1.83 -26.06 -11.05
N ASN A 33 1.84 -24.75 -10.90
CA ASN A 33 3.05 -23.93 -10.89
C ASN A 33 3.63 -23.70 -9.49
N LYS A 34 2.92 -24.08 -8.45
CA LYS A 34 3.29 -23.84 -7.03
C LYS A 34 3.50 -22.37 -6.69
N ASP A 35 2.72 -21.49 -7.28
CA ASP A 35 2.89 -20.05 -7.29
C ASP A 35 1.92 -19.27 -6.40
N TYR A 36 1.05 -19.98 -5.65
CA TYR A 36 0.14 -19.40 -4.67
C TYR A 36 0.01 -20.28 -3.41
N VAL A 37 -0.72 -19.80 -2.42
CA VAL A 37 -1.13 -20.56 -1.23
C VAL A 37 -2.66 -20.59 -1.13
N LEU A 38 -3.18 -21.43 -0.26
CA LEU A 38 -4.63 -21.60 -0.10
C LEU A 38 -5.11 -20.94 1.20
N LEU A 39 -6.12 -20.09 1.08
CA LEU A 39 -6.89 -19.56 2.21
C LEU A 39 -8.07 -20.49 2.45
N ASP A 40 -8.04 -21.22 3.53
CA ASP A 40 -9.09 -22.19 3.89
C ASP A 40 -10.11 -21.54 4.84
N LEU A 41 -11.32 -21.32 4.32
CA LEU A 41 -12.47 -20.79 5.05
C LEU A 41 -13.52 -21.89 5.30
N THR A 42 -13.30 -23.11 4.82
CA THR A 42 -14.31 -24.22 4.84
C THR A 42 -14.69 -24.68 6.25
N HIS A 43 -13.88 -24.33 7.24
CA HIS A 43 -14.16 -24.62 8.66
C HIS A 43 -15.11 -23.62 9.33
N LEU A 44 -15.46 -22.53 8.63
CA LEU A 44 -16.35 -21.48 9.13
C LEU A 44 -17.78 -21.70 8.63
N GLU A 45 -18.76 -21.25 9.42
CA GLU A 45 -20.16 -21.26 9.00
C GLU A 45 -20.39 -20.30 7.84
N PRO A 46 -21.13 -20.69 6.78
CA PRO A 46 -21.39 -19.83 5.62
C PRO A 46 -21.94 -18.45 5.97
N SER A 47 -22.87 -18.40 6.93
CA SER A 47 -23.46 -17.14 7.40
C SER A 47 -22.42 -16.17 7.98
N HIS A 48 -21.37 -16.72 8.63
CA HIS A 48 -20.29 -15.92 9.16
C HIS A 48 -19.37 -15.37 8.05
N ILE A 49 -19.10 -16.19 7.03
CA ILE A 49 -18.32 -15.77 5.85
C ILE A 49 -19.08 -14.65 5.11
N ASP A 50 -20.39 -14.80 4.89
CA ASP A 50 -21.21 -13.78 4.23
C ASP A 50 -21.26 -12.45 5.00
N GLU A 51 -21.35 -12.52 6.32
CA GLU A 51 -21.38 -11.32 7.16
C GLU A 51 -20.02 -10.57 7.15
N LYS A 52 -18.90 -11.31 7.22
CA LYS A 52 -17.57 -10.72 7.44
C LYS A 52 -16.75 -10.54 6.16
N LEU A 53 -16.98 -11.34 5.14
CA LEU A 53 -16.18 -11.39 3.92
C LEU A 53 -17.04 -11.43 2.63
N PRO A 54 -18.10 -10.59 2.51
CA PRO A 54 -19.00 -10.63 1.35
C PRO A 54 -18.24 -10.40 0.02
N ASP A 55 -17.36 -9.41 -0.03
CA ASP A 55 -16.58 -9.06 -1.23
C ASP A 55 -15.62 -10.20 -1.64
N ILE A 56 -14.96 -10.83 -0.67
CA ILE A 56 -14.03 -11.94 -0.93
C ILE A 56 -14.79 -13.14 -1.51
N THR A 57 -15.98 -13.41 -0.98
CA THR A 57 -16.84 -14.48 -1.47
C THR A 57 -17.28 -14.22 -2.91
N GLU A 58 -17.74 -13.00 -3.20
CA GLU A 58 -18.14 -12.61 -4.55
C GLU A 58 -16.96 -12.65 -5.54
N PHE A 59 -15.79 -12.16 -5.15
CA PHE A 59 -14.60 -12.19 -6.01
C PHE A 59 -14.12 -13.60 -6.28
N ALA A 60 -14.09 -14.47 -5.28
CA ALA A 60 -13.71 -15.87 -5.46
C ALA A 60 -14.63 -16.58 -6.46
N ARG A 61 -15.94 -16.40 -6.34
CA ARG A 61 -16.94 -16.96 -7.29
C ARG A 61 -16.79 -16.38 -8.68
N THR A 62 -16.71 -15.05 -8.79
CA THR A 62 -16.75 -14.35 -10.08
C THR A 62 -15.48 -14.54 -10.88
N TYR A 63 -14.30 -14.39 -10.25
CA TYR A 63 -13.02 -14.37 -10.96
C TYR A 63 -12.25 -15.68 -10.92
N LEU A 64 -12.48 -16.52 -9.90
CA LEU A 64 -11.76 -17.77 -9.74
C LEU A 64 -12.66 -19.01 -9.95
N GLY A 65 -13.98 -18.84 -9.94
CA GLY A 65 -14.92 -19.96 -10.01
C GLY A 65 -14.87 -20.88 -8.77
N VAL A 66 -14.39 -20.35 -7.64
CA VAL A 66 -14.23 -21.08 -6.38
C VAL A 66 -15.37 -20.76 -5.43
N GLU A 67 -15.94 -21.77 -4.78
CA GLU A 67 -16.94 -21.61 -3.74
C GLU A 67 -16.29 -21.66 -2.35
N PRO A 68 -16.10 -20.49 -1.68
CA PRO A 68 -15.33 -20.39 -0.42
C PRO A 68 -15.91 -21.20 0.75
N TYR A 69 -17.18 -21.61 0.67
CA TYR A 69 -17.80 -22.45 1.72
C TYR A 69 -17.31 -23.90 1.68
N THR A 70 -16.89 -24.36 0.51
CA THR A 70 -16.56 -25.76 0.27
C THR A 70 -15.16 -25.99 -0.27
N GLU A 71 -14.52 -24.92 -0.78
CA GLU A 71 -13.21 -24.99 -1.40
C GLU A 71 -12.29 -23.87 -0.90
N PRO A 72 -11.01 -24.16 -0.65
CA PRO A 72 -10.02 -23.13 -0.29
C PRO A 72 -9.77 -22.15 -1.45
N VAL A 73 -9.65 -20.87 -1.12
CA VAL A 73 -9.42 -19.79 -2.09
C VAL A 73 -7.94 -19.63 -2.38
N PRO A 74 -7.51 -19.68 -3.65
CA PRO A 74 -6.13 -19.36 -4.04
C PRO A 74 -5.79 -17.90 -3.74
N VAL A 75 -4.69 -17.65 -3.03
CA VAL A 75 -4.23 -16.30 -2.68
C VAL A 75 -2.72 -16.18 -2.83
N PHE A 76 -2.25 -15.00 -3.23
CA PHE A 76 -0.85 -14.65 -3.27
C PHE A 76 -0.65 -13.21 -2.79
N PRO A 77 0.33 -12.92 -1.94
CA PRO A 77 0.59 -11.56 -1.48
C PRO A 77 1.15 -10.70 -2.62
N THR A 78 0.59 -9.51 -2.78
CA THR A 78 1.05 -8.50 -3.72
C THR A 78 1.42 -7.23 -2.97
N CYS A 79 2.12 -6.31 -3.64
CA CYS A 79 2.40 -5.00 -3.10
C CYS A 79 1.06 -4.27 -2.85
N HIS A 80 0.83 -3.85 -1.61
CA HIS A 80 -0.43 -3.25 -1.19
C HIS A 80 -0.27 -1.77 -0.80
N TYR A 81 0.75 -1.43 -0.01
CA TYR A 81 0.95 -0.08 0.52
C TYR A 81 2.43 0.16 0.87
N PHE A 82 2.94 1.33 0.52
CA PHE A 82 4.28 1.76 0.92
C PHE A 82 4.21 2.58 2.21
N MET A 83 4.92 2.13 3.24
CA MET A 83 5.21 2.97 4.40
C MET A 83 6.47 3.77 4.12
N GLY A 84 6.48 5.03 4.54
CA GLY A 84 7.53 5.98 4.18
C GLY A 84 7.07 6.90 3.06
N GLY A 85 8.00 7.49 2.31
CA GLY A 85 7.71 8.40 1.22
C GLY A 85 8.35 9.78 1.41
N ILE A 86 7.75 10.81 0.84
CA ILE A 86 8.21 12.19 0.92
C ILE A 86 8.06 12.69 2.36
N PRO A 87 9.15 13.06 3.07
CA PRO A 87 9.04 13.57 4.43
C PRO A 87 8.19 14.83 4.52
N THR A 88 7.25 14.86 5.46
CA THR A 88 6.40 16.03 5.69
C THR A 88 6.26 16.33 7.18
N ASN A 89 6.01 17.61 7.49
CA ASN A 89 5.55 18.00 8.82
C ASN A 89 4.02 17.77 8.96
N ILE A 90 3.48 18.12 10.13
CA ILE A 90 2.04 17.95 10.40
C ILE A 90 1.14 18.89 9.58
N GLN A 91 1.68 19.91 8.94
CA GLN A 91 1.00 20.81 7.99
C GLN A 91 1.00 20.24 6.56
N ALA A 92 1.61 19.08 6.36
CA ALA A 92 1.82 18.43 5.08
C ALA A 92 2.80 19.17 4.15
N GLU A 93 3.60 20.10 4.70
CA GLU A 93 4.69 20.74 3.97
C GLU A 93 5.85 19.77 3.80
N VAL A 94 6.41 19.67 2.60
CA VAL A 94 7.55 18.81 2.30
C VAL A 94 8.79 19.32 2.99
N LEU A 95 9.56 18.39 3.58
CA LEU A 95 10.81 18.65 4.25
C LEU A 95 11.99 18.24 3.35
N GLN A 96 12.95 19.13 3.16
CA GLN A 96 14.23 18.84 2.50
C GLN A 96 15.15 18.03 3.43
N ASP A 97 15.10 18.34 4.72
CA ASP A 97 15.78 17.66 5.81
C ASP A 97 14.85 17.65 7.06
N ASN A 98 15.37 17.33 8.24
CA ASN A 98 14.53 17.18 9.44
C ASN A 98 13.73 18.43 9.83
N ASP A 99 14.21 19.63 9.45
CA ASP A 99 13.68 20.90 9.96
C ASP A 99 13.37 21.93 8.87
N THR A 100 13.89 21.74 7.63
CA THR A 100 13.80 22.72 6.56
C THR A 100 12.63 22.42 5.62
N VAL A 101 11.63 23.29 5.62
CA VAL A 101 10.49 23.20 4.70
C VAL A 101 10.89 23.60 3.28
N VAL A 102 10.40 22.86 2.28
CA VAL A 102 10.45 23.26 0.87
C VAL A 102 9.23 24.15 0.58
N PRO A 103 9.40 25.48 0.42
CA PRO A 103 8.28 26.39 0.29
C PRO A 103 7.39 26.06 -0.91
N GLY A 104 6.08 26.01 -0.70
CA GLY A 104 5.10 25.78 -1.76
C GLY A 104 4.92 24.31 -2.19
N LEU A 105 5.68 23.37 -1.61
CA LEU A 105 5.54 21.95 -1.92
C LEU A 105 4.86 21.21 -0.76
N TYR A 106 3.80 20.47 -1.09
CA TYR A 106 2.98 19.71 -0.14
C TYR A 106 2.85 18.26 -0.58
N ALA A 107 2.76 17.34 0.38
CA ALA A 107 2.47 15.94 0.12
C ALA A 107 1.56 15.36 1.22
N ALA A 108 0.63 14.49 0.85
CA ALA A 108 -0.27 13.83 1.78
C ALA A 108 -0.70 12.45 1.27
N GLY A 109 -1.10 11.55 2.15
CA GLY A 109 -1.47 10.19 1.83
C GLY A 109 -0.26 9.28 1.60
N GLU A 110 -0.43 8.21 0.84
CA GLU A 110 0.58 7.16 0.68
C GLU A 110 1.94 7.66 0.16
N VAL A 111 1.94 8.71 -0.67
CA VAL A 111 3.18 9.31 -1.18
C VAL A 111 4.01 10.02 -0.10
N ALA A 112 3.37 10.42 0.99
CA ALA A 112 3.96 11.22 2.06
C ALA A 112 4.37 10.38 3.27
N CYS A 113 5.34 10.88 4.01
CA CYS A 113 5.77 10.32 5.29
C CYS A 113 5.69 11.36 6.40
N VAL A 114 4.53 11.48 7.01
CA VAL A 114 4.33 12.25 8.25
C VAL A 114 4.63 11.41 9.51
N SER A 115 5.14 10.18 9.32
CA SER A 115 5.57 9.23 10.36
C SER A 115 4.46 8.62 11.23
N VAL A 116 3.18 8.70 10.81
CA VAL A 116 2.06 8.14 11.58
C VAL A 116 1.90 6.63 11.44
N HIS A 117 2.52 6.02 10.45
CA HIS A 117 2.37 4.58 10.14
C HIS A 117 3.52 3.71 10.67
N GLY A 118 4.65 4.29 11.02
CA GLY A 118 5.85 3.54 11.37
C GLY A 118 6.29 2.62 10.23
N SER A 119 6.69 1.41 10.56
CA SER A 119 7.12 0.41 9.58
C SER A 119 5.97 -0.47 9.05
N ASN A 120 4.79 -0.41 9.64
CA ASN A 120 3.62 -1.21 9.25
C ASN A 120 2.32 -0.50 9.62
N ARG A 121 1.61 0.00 8.62
CA ARG A 121 0.34 0.71 8.77
C ARG A 121 -0.75 -0.18 9.37
N LEU A 122 -1.48 0.32 10.35
CA LEU A 122 -2.68 -0.34 10.86
C LEU A 122 -3.80 -0.35 9.81
N GLY A 123 -4.62 -1.38 9.81
CA GLY A 123 -5.75 -1.54 8.90
C GLY A 123 -6.63 -0.28 8.87
N THR A 124 -7.08 0.13 7.69
CA THR A 124 -7.89 1.32 7.39
C THR A 124 -7.25 2.68 7.64
N ASN A 125 -6.12 2.78 8.33
CA ASN A 125 -5.48 4.06 8.65
C ASN A 125 -5.01 4.85 7.42
N SER A 126 -4.88 4.23 6.24
CA SER A 126 -4.66 4.99 5.00
C SER A 126 -5.79 5.96 4.69
N LEU A 127 -7.05 5.57 4.98
CA LEU A 127 -8.20 6.45 4.77
C LEU A 127 -8.21 7.63 5.75
N LEU A 128 -7.77 7.41 6.99
CA LEU A 128 -7.61 8.49 7.97
C LEU A 128 -6.49 9.45 7.55
N ASP A 129 -5.35 8.90 7.12
CA ASP A 129 -4.20 9.66 6.64
C ASP A 129 -4.58 10.60 5.49
N ILE A 130 -5.15 10.08 4.40
CA ILE A 130 -5.53 10.91 3.24
C ILE A 130 -6.58 11.97 3.60
N ASN A 131 -7.52 11.68 4.49
CA ASN A 131 -8.52 12.65 4.92
C ASN A 131 -7.93 13.75 5.81
N VAL A 132 -7.14 13.38 6.80
CA VAL A 132 -6.57 14.32 7.78
C VAL A 132 -5.50 15.19 7.10
N PHE A 133 -4.48 14.55 6.50
CA PHE A 133 -3.35 15.29 5.95
C PHE A 133 -3.64 15.89 4.57
N GLY A 134 -4.52 15.28 3.76
CA GLY A 134 -5.02 15.90 2.53
C GLY A 134 -5.77 17.19 2.80
N ARG A 135 -6.64 17.19 3.83
CA ARG A 135 -7.31 18.44 4.26
C ARG A 135 -6.32 19.49 4.77
N ARG A 136 -5.32 19.09 5.55
CA ARG A 136 -4.28 20.01 6.04
C ARG A 136 -3.46 20.56 4.89
N ALA A 137 -2.99 19.73 3.97
CA ALA A 137 -2.27 20.14 2.77
C ALA A 137 -3.07 21.20 1.99
N GLY A 138 -4.37 20.97 1.77
CA GLY A 138 -5.23 21.92 1.05
C GLY A 138 -5.34 23.27 1.74
N ILE A 139 -5.48 23.29 3.07
CA ILE A 139 -5.57 24.54 3.85
C ILE A 139 -4.25 25.32 3.75
N TYR A 140 -3.11 24.70 4.08
CA TYR A 140 -1.83 25.40 4.11
C TYR A 140 -1.32 25.76 2.71
N ALA A 141 -1.60 24.93 1.70
CA ALA A 141 -1.31 25.27 0.30
C ALA A 141 -2.11 26.49 -0.17
N ALA A 142 -3.38 26.60 0.22
CA ALA A 142 -4.19 27.78 -0.13
C ALA A 142 -3.70 29.04 0.59
N GLU A 143 -3.32 28.94 1.86
CA GLU A 143 -2.73 30.06 2.62
C GLU A 143 -1.41 30.53 2.00
N TYR A 144 -0.55 29.60 1.60
CA TYR A 144 0.69 29.90 0.91
C TYR A 144 0.43 30.57 -0.46
N ALA A 145 -0.44 30.00 -1.27
CA ALA A 145 -0.75 30.51 -2.61
C ALA A 145 -1.36 31.92 -2.59
N ALA A 146 -2.08 32.29 -1.52
CA ALA A 146 -2.63 33.65 -1.36
C ALA A 146 -1.56 34.72 -1.16
N GLN A 147 -0.34 34.33 -0.79
CA GLN A 147 0.79 35.23 -0.49
C GLN A 147 1.96 35.07 -1.46
N ALA A 148 1.96 34.01 -2.27
CA ALA A 148 3.04 33.72 -3.20
C ALA A 148 2.86 34.48 -4.51
N ASP A 149 3.97 34.98 -5.04
CA ASP A 149 3.98 35.54 -6.39
C ASP A 149 3.92 34.40 -7.43
N TRP A 150 3.34 34.74 -8.60
CA TRP A 150 3.38 33.83 -9.73
C TRP A 150 4.81 33.68 -10.24
N VAL A 151 5.28 32.45 -10.39
CA VAL A 151 6.59 32.15 -10.95
C VAL A 151 6.40 31.47 -12.31
N GLU A 152 7.06 32.04 -13.34
CA GLU A 152 7.11 31.40 -14.65
C GLU A 152 7.97 30.13 -14.60
N LEU A 153 7.44 29.04 -15.20
CA LEU A 153 8.22 27.81 -15.31
C LEU A 153 9.38 27.99 -16.32
N PRO A 154 10.56 27.48 -15.99
CA PRO A 154 11.69 27.52 -16.93
C PRO A 154 11.34 26.68 -18.18
N GLU A 155 11.66 27.19 -19.37
CA GLU A 155 11.50 26.46 -20.63
C GLU A 155 12.32 25.15 -20.58
N GLY A 156 11.67 24.02 -20.89
CA GLY A 156 12.32 22.71 -20.89
C GLY A 156 12.66 22.17 -19.49
N GLY A 157 12.10 22.72 -18.43
CA GLY A 157 12.36 22.25 -17.05
C GLY A 157 11.99 20.78 -16.81
N GLU A 158 11.09 20.21 -17.63
CA GLU A 158 10.70 18.80 -17.58
C GLU A 158 11.70 17.83 -18.23
N LEU A 159 12.57 18.33 -19.11
CA LEU A 159 13.46 17.49 -19.94
C LEU A 159 14.36 16.53 -19.15
N PRO A 160 14.99 16.92 -18.03
CA PRO A 160 15.79 15.98 -17.24
C PRO A 160 14.98 14.81 -16.67
N THR A 161 13.73 15.06 -16.30
CA THR A 161 12.83 14.02 -15.77
C THR A 161 12.37 13.09 -16.88
N VAL A 162 12.03 13.63 -18.06
CA VAL A 162 11.66 12.84 -19.25
C VAL A 162 12.82 11.95 -19.65
N GLU A 163 14.03 12.48 -19.76
CA GLU A 163 15.24 11.72 -20.08
C GLU A 163 15.49 10.59 -19.07
N HIS A 164 15.34 10.87 -17.78
CA HIS A 164 15.46 9.85 -16.74
C HIS A 164 14.44 8.71 -16.89
N ILE A 165 13.18 9.05 -17.16
CA ILE A 165 12.12 8.05 -17.39
C ILE A 165 12.41 7.20 -18.63
N GLU A 166 12.85 7.81 -19.73
CA GLU A 166 13.20 7.06 -20.95
C GLU A 166 14.41 6.15 -20.73
N ASN A 167 15.40 6.58 -19.95
CA ASN A 167 16.52 5.74 -19.56
C ASN A 167 16.06 4.52 -18.72
N LEU A 168 15.12 4.70 -17.79
CA LEU A 168 14.52 3.59 -17.04
C LEU A 168 13.74 2.63 -17.92
N ARG A 169 12.98 3.13 -18.90
CA ARG A 169 12.21 2.31 -19.86
C ARG A 169 13.10 1.51 -20.78
N SER A 170 14.24 2.05 -21.15
CA SER A 170 15.20 1.42 -22.06
C SER A 170 16.18 0.47 -21.34
N ALA A 171 16.26 0.52 -20.01
CA ALA A 171 17.08 -0.37 -19.24
C ALA A 171 16.56 -1.81 -19.34
N THR A 172 17.35 -2.67 -19.97
CA THR A 172 17.12 -4.12 -19.96
C THR A 172 17.77 -4.68 -18.72
N GLY A 173 16.94 -5.27 -17.83
CA GLY A 173 17.40 -5.95 -16.61
C GLY A 173 18.13 -7.26 -16.91
#